data_8cb31b7ddc54abdc6e873ed4a7f126e8
#
_entry.id   8cb31b7ddc54abdc6e873ed4a7f126e8
#
_cell.length_a   1.000
_cell.length_b   1.000
_cell.length_c   1.000
_cell.angle_alpha   90.00
_cell.angle_beta   90.00
_cell.angle_gamma   90.00
#
_symmetry.space_group_name_H-M   'P 1'
#
loop_
_entity.id
_entity.type
_entity.pdbx_description
1 polymer ?
#
loop_
_entity_poly.entity_id
_entity_poly.type
_entity_poly.pdbx_seq_one_letter_code
_entity_poly.pdbx_strand_id
1 'polypeptide(L)'
;MPLVSLIIPAYNAEKYLRRCLNSAMEQTFRDMEIIVINDGSTDTTLQICREYEQMDEWFHVIDKANTGVSDSRNQAIRMAAGKYLQFMDSDDWLTRDATESLVYAAEKYDCDMVIADFYRVDGAVFTEKQHIRKRGLLTRQEYAENMMRDPADFYYGVLWNKLYRRRIIEEQQLEMDRDLRWCEDFLFNLSFIRHAERFTAIQIPIYYYMKRKGSLVSTDWKKANAVKLKFQLLKTYKELYQSMDLYEENKLQINAFVLAIAKDGGVAAPMSRRRQKLDSRDYIEDELPAGYERMHNPLEPVYDENSRILILGSFPSARSRENGFHYGDPKNRFWKLLARLFGEPVPADTAARKALLLRRGIALWDVVAVCDIKGSSEQSIRNVVPADINRILRAAEIQTVIANGDTAYRLYQKYCREYTGREAVKCPSTSPSNAIFTLERLADRWVEAVEPELWIAGAENSSQGSIRQSPE
;
A
#
# COMPACT_ATOMS: atom_id res chain seq x y z
N MET A 1 10.96 11.87 22.23
CA MET A 1 9.65 11.17 22.18
C MET A 1 9.34 10.95 20.71
N PRO A 2 8.91 9.77 20.32
CA PRO A 2 8.62 9.48 18.91
C PRO A 2 7.45 10.34 18.40
N LEU A 3 7.41 10.58 17.09
CA LEU A 3 6.30 11.29 16.47
C LEU A 3 5.08 10.37 16.25
N VAL A 4 5.32 9.09 15.97
CA VAL A 4 4.27 8.08 15.73
C VAL A 4 4.43 6.88 16.65
N SER A 5 3.32 6.39 17.21
CA SER A 5 3.25 5.05 17.81
C SER A 5 2.45 4.14 16.89
N LEU A 6 3.10 3.12 16.32
CA LEU A 6 2.46 2.08 15.53
C LEU A 6 2.03 0.92 16.45
N ILE A 7 0.74 0.66 16.52
CA ILE A 7 0.13 -0.31 17.42
C ILE A 7 -0.28 -1.57 16.67
N ILE A 8 0.21 -2.74 17.13
CA ILE A 8 -0.01 -4.04 16.48
C ILE A 8 -0.50 -5.07 17.50
N PRO A 9 -1.80 -5.35 17.60
CA PRO A 9 -2.30 -6.47 18.39
C PRO A 9 -2.01 -7.80 17.67
N ALA A 10 -1.53 -8.80 18.39
CA ALA A 10 -1.20 -10.11 17.84
C ALA A 10 -1.78 -11.25 18.71
N TYR A 11 -2.48 -12.19 18.06
CA TYR A 11 -2.96 -13.42 18.69
C TYR A 11 -2.92 -14.58 17.70
N ASN A 12 -2.15 -15.60 17.98
CA ASN A 12 -1.95 -16.79 17.13
C ASN A 12 -1.68 -16.40 15.66
N ALA A 13 -0.70 -15.53 15.46
CA ALA A 13 -0.40 -14.89 14.18
C ALA A 13 0.90 -15.41 13.53
N GLU A 14 1.49 -16.50 14.00
CA GLU A 14 2.82 -17.00 13.59
C GLU A 14 3.03 -17.05 12.07
N LYS A 15 1.97 -17.38 11.31
CA LYS A 15 2.05 -17.53 9.85
C LYS A 15 2.26 -16.21 9.11
N TYR A 16 1.80 -15.09 9.68
CA TYR A 16 1.73 -13.81 8.98
C TYR A 16 2.59 -12.73 9.61
N LEU A 17 2.87 -12.89 10.91
CA LEU A 17 3.47 -11.87 11.77
C LEU A 17 4.84 -11.39 11.25
N ARG A 18 5.69 -12.27 10.73
CA ARG A 18 7.00 -11.86 10.21
C ARG A 18 6.87 -10.86 9.03
N ARG A 19 5.90 -11.07 8.13
CA ARG A 19 5.64 -10.12 7.04
C ARG A 19 5.13 -8.78 7.58
N CYS A 20 4.21 -8.84 8.53
CA CYS A 20 3.68 -7.66 9.22
C CYS A 20 4.82 -6.85 9.85
N LEU A 21 5.62 -7.47 10.72
CA LEU A 21 6.70 -6.81 11.44
C LEU A 21 7.83 -6.32 10.52
N ASN A 22 8.19 -7.08 9.47
CA ASN A 22 9.13 -6.61 8.47
C ASN A 22 8.64 -5.32 7.82
N SER A 23 7.37 -5.22 7.44
CA SER A 23 6.83 -4.01 6.82
C SER A 23 6.81 -2.82 7.77
N ALA A 24 6.68 -3.04 9.08
CA ALA A 24 6.78 -2.01 10.10
C ALA A 24 8.25 -1.54 10.29
N MET A 25 9.19 -2.48 10.35
CA MET A 25 10.62 -2.20 10.49
C MET A 25 11.23 -1.52 9.25
N GLU A 26 10.69 -1.78 8.06
CA GLU A 26 11.16 -1.24 6.79
C GLU A 26 10.54 0.12 6.42
N GLN A 27 9.75 0.74 7.30
CA GLN A 27 9.21 2.07 7.04
C GLN A 27 10.31 3.10 6.77
N THR A 28 10.09 4.00 5.80
CA THR A 28 11.02 5.10 5.52
C THR A 28 11.05 6.14 6.64
N PHE A 29 9.94 6.31 7.34
CA PHE A 29 9.82 7.18 8.51
C PHE A 29 10.41 6.50 9.75
N ARG A 30 11.37 7.16 10.44
CA ARG A 30 12.13 6.58 11.55
C ARG A 30 11.79 7.14 12.94
N ASP A 31 11.18 8.31 13.02
CA ASP A 31 10.77 8.91 14.30
C ASP A 31 9.47 8.27 14.81
N MET A 32 9.55 6.96 15.07
CA MET A 32 8.40 6.14 15.49
C MET A 32 8.81 5.04 16.46
N GLU A 33 7.87 4.66 17.32
CA GLU A 33 7.92 3.43 18.11
C GLU A 33 6.92 2.40 17.57
N ILE A 34 7.21 1.13 17.78
CA ILE A 34 6.35 -0.01 17.42
C ILE A 34 5.94 -0.71 18.71
N ILE A 35 4.65 -0.79 19.00
CA ILE A 35 4.10 -1.42 20.19
C ILE A 35 3.31 -2.65 19.77
N VAL A 36 3.85 -3.83 20.05
CA VAL A 36 3.19 -5.12 19.77
C VAL A 36 2.59 -5.68 21.05
N ILE A 37 1.31 -6.00 21.03
CA ILE A 37 0.63 -6.65 22.16
C ILE A 37 0.37 -8.10 21.79
N ASN A 38 1.11 -9.03 22.42
CA ASN A 38 0.77 -10.44 22.36
C ASN A 38 -0.38 -10.73 23.33
N ASP A 39 -1.55 -11.05 22.78
CA ASP A 39 -2.79 -11.28 23.52
C ASP A 39 -2.94 -12.75 23.94
N GLY A 40 -1.91 -13.31 24.60
CA GLY A 40 -1.92 -14.67 25.12
C GLY A 40 -1.89 -15.74 24.03
N SER A 41 -1.04 -15.59 23.02
CA SER A 41 -0.87 -16.58 21.95
C SER A 41 -0.35 -17.91 22.51
N THR A 42 -0.77 -18.99 21.85
CA THR A 42 -0.36 -20.39 22.19
C THR A 42 0.55 -21.00 21.13
N ASP A 43 0.81 -20.29 20.03
CA ASP A 43 1.75 -20.64 18.97
C ASP A 43 3.09 -19.88 19.13
N THR A 44 3.91 -19.83 18.09
CA THR A 44 5.23 -19.16 18.12
C THR A 44 5.15 -17.63 18.00
N THR A 45 3.97 -17.00 18.05
CA THR A 45 3.77 -15.55 17.91
C THR A 45 4.64 -14.75 18.88
N LEU A 46 4.62 -15.09 20.19
CA LEU A 46 5.42 -14.39 21.21
C LEU A 46 6.92 -14.49 20.92
N GLN A 47 7.39 -15.69 20.55
CA GLN A 47 8.79 -15.88 20.20
C GLN A 47 9.21 -14.96 19.05
N ILE A 48 8.40 -14.90 17.99
CA ILE A 48 8.65 -14.01 16.86
C ILE A 48 8.70 -12.56 17.33
N CYS A 49 7.75 -12.08 18.14
CA CYS A 49 7.77 -10.72 18.67
C CYS A 49 9.07 -10.40 19.41
N ARG A 50 9.55 -11.30 20.28
CA ARG A 50 10.78 -11.11 21.05
C ARG A 50 12.04 -11.07 20.17
N GLU A 51 12.07 -11.79 19.05
CA GLU A 51 13.16 -11.69 18.08
C GLU A 51 13.29 -10.26 17.52
N TYR A 52 12.16 -9.61 17.17
CA TYR A 52 12.17 -8.24 16.67
C TYR A 52 12.47 -7.20 17.74
N GLU A 53 12.01 -7.39 18.97
CA GLU A 53 12.33 -6.51 20.10
C GLU A 53 13.84 -6.45 20.39
N GLN A 54 14.57 -7.54 20.11
CA GLN A 54 16.03 -7.56 20.24
C GLN A 54 16.77 -6.82 19.11
N MET A 55 16.09 -6.52 18.00
CA MET A 55 16.70 -5.85 16.83
C MET A 55 16.62 -4.33 16.89
N ASP A 56 15.64 -3.77 17.63
CA ASP A 56 15.40 -2.32 17.63
C ASP A 56 14.89 -1.87 19.02
N GLU A 57 15.53 -0.83 19.59
CA GLU A 57 15.17 -0.27 20.90
C GLU A 57 13.79 0.41 20.94
N TRP A 58 13.26 0.81 19.77
CA TRP A 58 11.93 1.42 19.63
C TRP A 58 10.82 0.39 19.39
N PHE A 59 11.16 -0.89 19.43
CA PHE A 59 10.23 -1.99 19.29
C PHE A 59 9.89 -2.57 20.67
N HIS A 60 8.66 -2.43 21.11
CA HIS A 60 8.20 -2.84 22.43
C HIS A 60 7.19 -3.97 22.37
N VAL A 61 7.44 -5.04 23.10
CA VAL A 61 6.54 -6.20 23.16
C VAL A 61 5.92 -6.30 24.56
N ILE A 62 4.59 -6.33 24.58
CA ILE A 62 3.82 -6.56 25.80
C ILE A 62 3.15 -7.93 25.68
N ASP A 63 3.46 -8.80 26.61
CA ASP A 63 2.85 -10.12 26.72
C ASP A 63 1.80 -10.12 27.83
N LYS A 64 0.56 -10.54 27.50
CA LYS A 64 -0.53 -10.59 28.46
C LYS A 64 -1.44 -11.79 28.23
N ALA A 65 -2.26 -12.13 29.25
CA ALA A 65 -3.34 -13.09 29.05
C ALA A 65 -4.34 -12.60 28.01
N ASN A 66 -4.98 -13.52 27.28
CA ASN A 66 -5.94 -13.19 26.24
C ASN A 66 -7.18 -12.49 26.84
N THR A 67 -7.38 -11.24 26.44
CA THR A 67 -8.54 -10.41 26.82
C THR A 67 -9.24 -9.76 25.62
N GLY A 68 -8.73 -10.08 24.41
CA GLY A 68 -9.32 -9.61 23.15
C GLY A 68 -8.65 -8.38 22.56
N VAL A 69 -8.89 -8.17 21.27
CA VAL A 69 -8.23 -7.14 20.46
C VAL A 69 -8.50 -5.71 20.95
N SER A 70 -9.73 -5.40 21.39
CA SER A 70 -10.09 -4.09 21.96
C SER A 70 -9.27 -3.75 23.20
N ASP A 71 -9.11 -4.70 24.13
CA ASP A 71 -8.31 -4.48 25.33
C ASP A 71 -6.82 -4.34 24.99
N SER A 72 -6.33 -5.13 24.06
CA SER A 72 -4.95 -5.04 23.58
C SER A 72 -4.64 -3.67 22.95
N ARG A 73 -5.52 -3.17 22.08
CA ARG A 73 -5.37 -1.84 21.50
C ARG A 73 -5.49 -0.73 22.56
N ASN A 74 -6.44 -0.83 23.50
CA ASN A 74 -6.58 0.13 24.60
C ASN A 74 -5.32 0.17 25.50
N GLN A 75 -4.72 -0.98 25.79
CA GLN A 75 -3.49 -1.02 26.54
C GLN A 75 -2.33 -0.34 25.79
N ALA A 76 -2.18 -0.60 24.49
CA ALA A 76 -1.17 0.04 23.67
C ALA A 76 -1.39 1.58 23.56
N ILE A 77 -2.63 2.05 23.42
CA ILE A 77 -2.98 3.48 23.40
C ILE A 77 -2.49 4.18 24.69
N ARG A 78 -2.69 3.56 25.87
CA ARG A 78 -2.25 4.12 27.16
C ARG A 78 -0.72 4.17 27.30
N MET A 79 0.02 3.32 26.58
CA MET A 79 1.49 3.27 26.63
C MET A 79 2.15 4.12 25.57
N ALA A 80 1.44 4.42 24.50
CA ALA A 80 1.93 5.17 23.36
C ALA A 80 2.45 6.56 23.76
N ALA A 81 3.66 6.90 23.31
CA ALA A 81 4.30 8.19 23.54
C ALA A 81 4.25 9.13 22.32
N GLY A 82 3.91 8.61 21.13
CA GLY A 82 3.86 9.36 19.89
C GLY A 82 2.80 10.47 19.88
N LYS A 83 3.06 11.55 19.14
CA LYS A 83 2.06 12.60 18.85
C LYS A 83 0.87 12.04 18.10
N TYR A 84 1.12 11.04 17.25
CA TYR A 84 0.12 10.35 16.44
C TYR A 84 0.09 8.85 16.73
N LEU A 85 -1.10 8.26 16.58
CA LEU A 85 -1.30 6.82 16.65
C LEU A 85 -1.61 6.28 15.25
N GLN A 86 -0.96 5.19 14.88
CA GLN A 86 -1.23 4.37 13.70
C GLN A 86 -1.53 2.94 14.15
N PHE A 87 -2.47 2.25 13.51
CA PHE A 87 -2.83 0.87 13.83
C PHE A 87 -2.50 -0.05 12.66
N MET A 88 -2.14 -1.29 12.96
CA MET A 88 -1.94 -2.33 11.98
C MET A 88 -2.34 -3.69 12.55
N ASP A 89 -3.04 -4.51 11.77
CA ASP A 89 -3.38 -5.87 12.17
C ASP A 89 -2.23 -6.84 11.85
N SER A 90 -2.02 -7.85 12.69
CA SER A 90 -0.85 -8.74 12.64
C SER A 90 -0.80 -9.67 11.42
N ASP A 91 -1.86 -9.73 10.64
CA ASP A 91 -1.97 -10.53 9.42
C ASP A 91 -1.78 -9.73 8.13
N ASP A 92 -1.72 -8.41 8.24
CA ASP A 92 -1.62 -7.44 7.16
C ASP A 92 -0.20 -6.86 7.03
N TRP A 93 0.02 -5.90 6.12
CA TRP A 93 1.29 -5.20 6.00
C TRP A 93 1.14 -3.81 5.38
N LEU A 94 2.09 -2.93 5.68
CA LEU A 94 2.17 -1.55 5.18
C LEU A 94 2.94 -1.46 3.86
N THR A 95 2.67 -0.42 3.06
CA THR A 95 3.64 0.02 2.06
C THR A 95 4.84 0.65 2.76
N ARG A 96 5.99 0.70 2.10
CA ARG A 96 7.25 1.16 2.71
C ARG A 96 7.22 2.62 3.15
N ASP A 97 6.43 3.45 2.50
CA ASP A 97 6.27 4.89 2.72
C ASP A 97 4.94 5.25 3.43
N ALA A 98 4.26 4.28 3.98
CA ALA A 98 2.94 4.44 4.58
C ALA A 98 2.93 5.50 5.69
N THR A 99 3.78 5.31 6.70
CA THR A 99 3.87 6.21 7.86
C THR A 99 4.34 7.61 7.45
N GLU A 100 5.34 7.70 6.58
CA GLU A 100 5.83 8.98 6.05
C GLU A 100 4.74 9.77 5.32
N SER A 101 3.97 9.10 4.46
CA SER A 101 2.87 9.72 3.71
C SER A 101 1.76 10.25 4.62
N LEU A 102 1.41 9.49 5.66
CA LEU A 102 0.42 9.90 6.66
C LEU A 102 0.91 11.09 7.48
N VAL A 103 2.13 11.03 7.99
CA VAL A 103 2.75 12.08 8.79
C VAL A 103 2.90 13.37 7.99
N TYR A 104 3.41 13.28 6.75
CA TYR A 104 3.51 14.44 5.88
C TYR A 104 2.17 15.17 5.72
N ALA A 105 1.10 14.44 5.49
CA ALA A 105 -0.23 15.03 5.36
C ALA A 105 -0.74 15.62 6.69
N ALA A 106 -0.52 14.91 7.81
CA ALA A 106 -0.93 15.36 9.14
C ALA A 106 -0.24 16.67 9.55
N GLU A 107 1.08 16.77 9.37
CA GLU A 107 1.86 17.96 9.72
C GLU A 107 1.58 19.11 8.75
N LYS A 108 1.49 18.85 7.44
CA LYS A 108 1.22 19.87 6.42
C LYS A 108 -0.08 20.62 6.65
N TYR A 109 -1.13 19.93 7.06
CA TYR A 109 -2.47 20.49 7.24
C TYR A 109 -2.85 20.64 8.70
N ASP A 110 -1.94 20.31 9.63
CA ASP A 110 -2.21 20.24 11.08
C ASP A 110 -3.49 19.47 11.40
N CYS A 111 -3.58 18.25 10.85
CA CYS A 111 -4.80 17.44 10.93
C CYS A 111 -4.92 16.70 12.27
N ASP A 112 -6.18 16.48 12.67
CA ASP A 112 -6.52 15.59 13.76
C ASP A 112 -6.59 14.14 13.30
N MET A 113 -7.01 13.93 12.04
CA MET A 113 -7.02 12.62 11.41
C MET A 113 -6.65 12.70 9.93
N VAL A 114 -5.79 11.78 9.50
CA VAL A 114 -5.52 11.50 8.09
C VAL A 114 -6.14 10.15 7.76
N ILE A 115 -6.81 10.05 6.61
CA ILE A 115 -7.32 8.79 6.07
C ILE A 115 -6.69 8.53 4.70
N ALA A 116 -6.33 7.28 4.44
CA ALA A 116 -5.64 6.88 3.21
C ALA A 116 -6.41 5.78 2.47
N ASP A 117 -6.11 5.63 1.19
CA ASP A 117 -6.55 4.50 0.39
C ASP A 117 -5.77 3.23 0.80
N PHE A 118 -6.25 2.06 0.36
CA PHE A 118 -5.64 0.78 0.69
C PHE A 118 -5.85 -0.26 -0.40
N TYR A 119 -5.06 -1.31 -0.37
CA TYR A 119 -5.23 -2.50 -1.19
C TYR A 119 -6.00 -3.57 -0.43
N ARG A 120 -7.06 -4.10 -1.03
CA ARG A 120 -7.66 -5.35 -0.59
C ARG A 120 -7.00 -6.50 -1.33
N VAL A 121 -6.46 -7.44 -0.57
CA VAL A 121 -5.74 -8.60 -1.09
C VAL A 121 -6.63 -9.83 -0.96
N ASP A 122 -6.99 -10.46 -2.09
CA ASP A 122 -7.73 -11.72 -2.14
C ASP A 122 -6.89 -12.71 -2.97
N GLY A 123 -6.08 -13.51 -2.29
CA GLY A 123 -5.05 -14.33 -2.94
C GLY A 123 -4.03 -13.48 -3.70
N ALA A 124 -4.00 -13.59 -5.02
CA ALA A 124 -3.12 -12.81 -5.89
C ALA A 124 -3.76 -11.53 -6.44
N VAL A 125 -5.01 -11.23 -6.08
CA VAL A 125 -5.73 -10.07 -6.59
C VAL A 125 -5.61 -8.92 -5.62
N PHE A 126 -5.08 -7.79 -6.08
CA PHE A 126 -5.02 -6.53 -5.35
C PHE A 126 -6.08 -5.61 -5.93
N THR A 127 -7.01 -5.19 -5.10
CA THR A 127 -8.02 -4.21 -5.48
C THR A 127 -7.81 -2.95 -4.65
N GLU A 128 -7.46 -1.87 -5.30
CA GLU A 128 -7.36 -0.57 -4.64
C GLU A 128 -8.75 -0.10 -4.19
N LYS A 129 -8.83 0.39 -2.96
CA LYS A 129 -10.04 0.97 -2.38
C LYS A 129 -9.81 2.45 -2.15
N GLN A 130 -10.57 3.25 -2.87
CA GLN A 130 -10.57 4.71 -2.84
C GLN A 130 -11.95 5.21 -2.50
N HIS A 131 -12.03 6.31 -1.73
CA HIS A 131 -13.33 6.89 -1.42
C HIS A 131 -13.35 8.42 -1.49
N ILE A 132 -12.57 9.11 -0.66
CA ILE A 132 -12.54 10.57 -0.64
C ILE A 132 -11.58 11.09 -1.72
N ARG A 133 -12.13 11.81 -2.72
CA ARG A 133 -11.33 12.38 -3.82
C ARG A 133 -10.96 13.85 -3.63
N LYS A 134 -11.58 14.54 -2.67
CA LYS A 134 -11.23 15.93 -2.35
C LYS A 134 -9.85 15.98 -1.74
N ARG A 135 -8.97 16.78 -2.32
CA ARG A 135 -7.62 17.04 -1.81
C ARG A 135 -7.64 18.19 -0.81
N GLY A 136 -6.68 18.17 0.12
CA GLY A 136 -6.50 19.21 1.11
C GLY A 136 -7.31 19.01 2.38
N LEU A 137 -7.47 20.09 3.14
CA LEU A 137 -8.15 20.06 4.42
C LEU A 137 -9.66 19.87 4.25
N LEU A 138 -10.24 19.03 5.10
CA LEU A 138 -11.66 18.79 5.25
C LEU A 138 -12.07 19.20 6.65
N THR A 139 -13.22 19.85 6.79
CA THR A 139 -13.88 20.04 8.07
C THR A 139 -14.55 18.74 8.53
N ARG A 140 -14.94 18.66 9.81
CA ARG A 140 -15.73 17.54 10.35
C ARG A 140 -17.01 17.31 9.53
N GLN A 141 -17.71 18.38 9.19
CA GLN A 141 -18.93 18.30 8.39
C GLN A 141 -18.68 17.69 7.02
N GLU A 142 -17.68 18.19 6.28
CA GLU A 142 -17.32 17.65 4.96
C GLU A 142 -16.89 16.18 5.02
N TYR A 143 -16.19 15.78 6.09
CA TYR A 143 -15.81 14.38 6.30
C TYR A 143 -17.05 13.52 6.58
N ALA A 144 -17.97 13.98 7.44
CA ALA A 144 -19.23 13.29 7.76
C ALA A 144 -20.15 13.16 6.53
N GLU A 145 -20.25 14.19 5.71
CA GLU A 145 -21.00 14.14 4.44
C GLU A 145 -20.43 13.09 3.46
N ASN A 146 -19.10 12.99 3.36
CA ASN A 146 -18.48 11.94 2.55
C ASN A 146 -18.78 10.55 3.12
N MET A 147 -18.70 10.38 4.45
CA MET A 147 -19.03 9.12 5.11
C MET A 147 -20.50 8.71 4.90
N MET A 148 -21.42 9.67 4.85
CA MET A 148 -22.84 9.40 4.66
C MET A 148 -23.20 8.96 3.23
N ARG A 149 -22.36 9.21 2.23
CA ARG A 149 -22.57 8.71 0.85
C ARG A 149 -22.54 7.19 0.76
N ASP A 150 -21.68 6.56 1.57
CA ASP A 150 -21.62 5.12 1.73
C ASP A 150 -21.24 4.76 3.18
N PRO A 151 -22.20 4.85 4.12
CA PRO A 151 -21.93 4.69 5.55
C PRO A 151 -21.53 3.28 5.96
N ALA A 152 -21.74 2.30 5.07
CA ALA A 152 -21.32 0.90 5.25
C ALA A 152 -19.92 0.62 4.67
N ASP A 153 -19.28 1.61 4.05
CA ASP A 153 -17.97 1.38 3.45
C ASP A 153 -16.92 1.09 4.53
N PHE A 154 -16.23 -0.01 4.31
CA PHE A 154 -15.12 -0.49 5.12
C PHE A 154 -14.01 0.56 5.27
N TYR A 155 -13.83 1.44 4.28
CA TYR A 155 -12.88 2.54 4.28
C TYR A 155 -13.00 3.45 5.50
N TYR A 156 -14.23 3.75 5.96
CA TYR A 156 -14.46 4.59 7.14
C TYR A 156 -14.40 3.82 8.45
N GLY A 157 -14.71 2.52 8.42
CA GLY A 157 -14.87 1.70 9.62
C GLY A 157 -13.58 1.22 10.25
N VAL A 158 -12.55 0.95 9.46
CA VAL A 158 -11.30 0.35 9.93
C VAL A 158 -10.35 1.37 10.55
N LEU A 159 -9.43 0.91 11.40
CA LEU A 159 -8.43 1.78 12.06
C LEU A 159 -7.16 1.95 11.21
N TRP A 160 -6.73 0.90 10.55
CA TRP A 160 -5.39 0.75 10.00
C TRP A 160 -5.09 1.59 8.73
N ASN A 161 -6.09 2.21 8.12
CA ASN A 161 -5.89 3.16 7.02
C ASN A 161 -5.86 4.62 7.50
N LYS A 162 -5.64 4.85 8.80
CA LYS A 162 -5.72 6.17 9.41
C LYS A 162 -4.53 6.48 10.31
N LEU A 163 -4.26 7.78 10.46
CA LEU A 163 -3.39 8.34 11.49
C LEU A 163 -4.23 9.27 12.38
N TYR A 164 -4.10 9.10 13.68
CA TYR A 164 -4.91 9.80 14.67
C TYR A 164 -4.05 10.70 15.55
N ARG A 165 -4.48 11.93 15.83
CA ARG A 165 -3.86 12.80 16.83
C ARG A 165 -4.13 12.25 18.25
N ARG A 166 -3.09 11.71 18.91
CA ARG A 166 -3.20 11.03 20.20
C ARG A 166 -3.86 11.91 21.28
N ARG A 167 -3.53 13.23 21.32
CA ARG A 167 -4.08 14.14 22.30
C ARG A 167 -5.61 14.10 22.39
N ILE A 168 -6.33 13.97 21.27
CA ILE A 168 -7.80 13.89 21.28
C ILE A 168 -8.26 12.61 21.99
N ILE A 169 -7.58 11.49 21.76
CA ILE A 169 -7.92 10.21 22.38
C ILE A 169 -7.72 10.29 23.89
N GLU A 170 -6.64 10.92 24.34
CA GLU A 170 -6.34 11.10 25.77
C GLU A 170 -7.30 12.08 26.47
N GLU A 171 -7.48 13.28 25.91
CA GLU A 171 -8.34 14.31 26.50
C GLU A 171 -9.80 13.86 26.60
N GLN A 172 -10.26 13.08 25.64
CA GLN A 172 -11.63 12.57 25.58
C GLN A 172 -11.78 11.16 26.17
N GLN A 173 -10.69 10.57 26.67
CA GLN A 173 -10.64 9.21 27.25
C GLN A 173 -11.30 8.17 26.32
N LEU A 174 -11.00 8.24 25.02
CA LEU A 174 -11.58 7.35 24.04
C LEU A 174 -10.98 5.95 24.16
N GLU A 175 -11.82 4.97 24.34
CA GLU A 175 -11.46 3.55 24.41
C GLU A 175 -12.36 2.72 23.49
N MET A 176 -11.84 1.58 23.03
CA MET A 176 -12.61 0.56 22.33
C MET A 176 -13.41 -0.26 23.32
N ASP A 177 -14.68 -0.52 23.03
CA ASP A 177 -15.57 -1.33 23.90
C ASP A 177 -15.09 -2.80 23.91
N ARG A 178 -14.65 -3.29 25.08
CA ARG A 178 -14.12 -4.65 25.28
C ARG A 178 -15.18 -5.73 25.17
N ASP A 179 -16.44 -5.38 25.35
CA ASP A 179 -17.57 -6.32 25.23
C ASP A 179 -18.00 -6.55 23.78
N LEU A 180 -17.56 -5.70 22.85
CA LEU A 180 -17.83 -5.83 21.44
C LEU A 180 -16.72 -6.65 20.78
N ARG A 181 -17.12 -7.68 20.04
CA ARG A 181 -16.23 -8.51 19.24
C ARG A 181 -16.26 -8.13 17.76
N TRP A 182 -17.03 -7.10 17.41
CA TRP A 182 -17.22 -6.64 16.05
C TRP A 182 -17.74 -5.20 16.02
N CYS A 183 -17.29 -4.40 15.02
CA CYS A 183 -17.55 -2.95 14.90
C CYS A 183 -17.00 -2.08 16.02
N GLU A 184 -16.16 -2.57 16.89
CA GLU A 184 -15.45 -1.77 17.90
C GLU A 184 -14.63 -0.66 17.26
N ASP A 185 -13.94 -0.96 16.15
CA ASP A 185 -13.17 -0.02 15.35
C ASP A 185 -14.04 1.12 14.81
N PHE A 186 -15.21 0.77 14.31
CA PHE A 186 -16.13 1.73 13.72
C PHE A 186 -16.72 2.68 14.78
N LEU A 187 -17.09 2.15 15.94
CA LEU A 187 -17.56 2.97 17.05
C LEU A 187 -16.47 3.89 17.60
N PHE A 188 -15.23 3.40 17.67
CA PHE A 188 -14.09 4.21 18.04
C PHE A 188 -13.88 5.36 17.04
N ASN A 189 -13.94 5.08 15.73
CA ASN A 189 -13.85 6.09 14.68
C ASN A 189 -14.93 7.16 14.81
N LEU A 190 -16.20 6.78 15.00
CA LEU A 190 -17.30 7.74 15.19
C LEU A 190 -17.09 8.61 16.42
N SER A 191 -16.62 8.02 17.52
CA SER A 191 -16.30 8.74 18.75
C SER A 191 -15.15 9.71 18.53
N PHE A 192 -14.11 9.32 17.83
CA PHE A 192 -12.98 10.19 17.49
C PHE A 192 -13.42 11.37 16.60
N ILE A 193 -14.16 11.09 15.52
CA ILE A 193 -14.65 12.10 14.57
C ILE A 193 -15.48 13.17 15.27
N ARG A 194 -16.24 12.80 16.31
CA ARG A 194 -17.04 13.75 17.09
C ARG A 194 -16.20 14.84 17.75
N HIS A 195 -14.95 14.56 18.11
CA HIS A 195 -14.05 15.46 18.82
C HIS A 195 -12.95 16.07 17.95
N ALA A 196 -12.76 15.54 16.75
CA ALA A 196 -11.80 16.03 15.77
C ALA A 196 -12.44 17.11 14.87
N GLU A 197 -11.64 18.03 14.35
CA GLU A 197 -12.11 19.15 13.52
C GLU A 197 -11.45 19.17 12.15
N ARG A 198 -10.22 18.69 12.06
CA ARG A 198 -9.35 18.85 10.90
C ARG A 198 -8.99 17.48 10.31
N PHE A 199 -9.47 17.24 9.11
CA PHE A 199 -9.28 15.95 8.40
C PHE A 199 -8.60 16.17 7.07
N THR A 200 -7.87 15.17 6.59
CA THR A 200 -7.44 15.11 5.20
C THR A 200 -7.48 13.68 4.70
N ALA A 201 -7.70 13.53 3.39
CA ALA A 201 -7.63 12.24 2.72
C ALA A 201 -6.46 12.24 1.74
N ILE A 202 -5.60 11.23 1.82
CA ILE A 202 -4.54 10.99 0.84
C ILE A 202 -4.96 9.85 -0.08
N GLN A 203 -4.89 10.11 -1.40
CA GLN A 203 -5.21 9.14 -2.44
C GLN A 203 -3.98 8.30 -2.75
N ILE A 204 -3.44 7.70 -1.70
CA ILE A 204 -2.26 6.84 -1.73
C ILE A 204 -2.62 5.58 -0.96
N PRO A 205 -2.62 4.41 -1.59
CA PRO A 205 -2.86 3.17 -0.88
C PRO A 205 -1.62 2.82 -0.03
N ILE A 206 -1.79 2.83 1.28
CA ILE A 206 -0.71 2.65 2.26
C ILE A 206 -0.68 1.28 2.90
N TYR A 207 -1.71 0.48 2.72
CA TYR A 207 -1.98 -0.72 3.50
C TYR A 207 -2.44 -1.86 2.62
N TYR A 208 -2.02 -3.09 2.93
CA TYR A 208 -2.47 -4.31 2.29
C TYR A 208 -3.34 -5.12 3.25
N TYR A 209 -4.65 -5.03 3.07
CA TYR A 209 -5.63 -5.80 3.84
C TYR A 209 -5.83 -7.20 3.25
N MET A 210 -5.44 -8.23 4.01
CA MET A 210 -5.54 -9.64 3.59
C MET A 210 -6.92 -10.22 3.94
N LYS A 211 -7.70 -10.59 2.92
CA LYS A 211 -8.95 -11.32 3.13
C LYS A 211 -8.67 -12.79 3.41
N ARG A 212 -9.09 -13.30 4.56
CA ARG A 212 -8.92 -14.70 4.97
C ARG A 212 -10.26 -15.40 5.19
N LYS A 213 -10.30 -16.73 4.92
CA LYS A 213 -11.38 -17.59 5.42
C LYS A 213 -11.17 -17.77 6.93
N GLY A 214 -12.19 -17.46 7.74
CA GLY A 214 -12.11 -17.62 9.21
C GLY A 214 -11.64 -16.36 9.96
N SER A 215 -11.58 -15.17 9.32
CA SER A 215 -11.43 -13.91 10.06
C SER A 215 -12.57 -13.74 11.07
N LEU A 216 -12.33 -13.04 12.18
CA LEU A 216 -13.31 -12.79 13.26
C LEU A 216 -14.68 -12.28 12.74
N VAL A 217 -14.68 -11.67 11.56
CA VAL A 217 -15.91 -11.20 10.86
C VAL A 217 -16.85 -12.35 10.47
N SER A 218 -16.39 -13.63 10.43
CA SER A 218 -17.15 -14.73 9.84
C SER A 218 -17.74 -15.73 10.83
N THR A 219 -17.41 -15.74 12.11
CA THR A 219 -17.62 -16.94 12.93
C THR A 219 -18.56 -16.85 14.13
N ASP A 220 -18.81 -15.69 14.77
CA ASP A 220 -19.56 -15.72 16.05
C ASP A 220 -20.52 -14.53 16.30
N TRP A 221 -21.52 -14.42 15.44
CA TRP A 221 -22.59 -13.46 15.67
C TRP A 221 -23.70 -14.05 16.55
N LYS A 222 -23.70 -13.79 17.86
CA LYS A 222 -24.84 -14.10 18.72
C LYS A 222 -25.88 -12.98 18.63
N LYS A 223 -27.16 -13.31 18.43
CA LYS A 223 -28.29 -12.37 18.27
C LYS A 223 -28.38 -11.31 19.40
N ALA A 224 -27.98 -11.65 20.63
CA ALA A 224 -28.00 -10.72 21.78
C ALA A 224 -27.01 -9.55 21.61
N ASN A 225 -25.81 -9.80 21.04
CA ASN A 225 -24.81 -8.74 20.81
C ASN A 225 -25.23 -7.82 19.66
N ALA A 226 -26.02 -8.31 18.71
CA ALA A 226 -26.55 -7.53 17.61
C ALA A 226 -27.45 -6.37 18.08
N VAL A 227 -28.27 -6.59 19.09
CA VAL A 227 -29.18 -5.56 19.62
C VAL A 227 -28.38 -4.47 20.37
N LYS A 228 -27.41 -4.87 21.21
CA LYS A 228 -26.52 -3.92 21.92
C LYS A 228 -25.75 -3.05 20.91
N LEU A 229 -25.15 -3.68 19.91
CA LEU A 229 -24.40 -2.97 18.87
C LEU A 229 -25.26 -1.99 18.06
N LYS A 230 -26.45 -2.39 17.64
CA LYS A 230 -27.39 -1.51 16.94
C LYS A 230 -27.69 -0.26 17.74
N PHE A 231 -27.97 -0.45 19.02
CA PHE A 231 -28.31 0.64 19.89
C PHE A 231 -27.12 1.60 20.07
N GLN A 232 -25.93 1.06 20.25
CA GLN A 232 -24.69 1.86 20.35
C GLN A 232 -24.40 2.60 19.04
N LEU A 233 -24.46 1.93 17.88
CA LEU A 233 -24.25 2.57 16.58
C LEU A 233 -25.26 3.69 16.35
N LEU A 234 -26.56 3.43 16.58
CA LEU A 234 -27.58 4.44 16.39
C LEU A 234 -27.36 5.65 17.31
N LYS A 235 -27.03 5.39 18.57
CA LYS A 235 -26.73 6.44 19.55
C LYS A 235 -25.54 7.28 19.10
N THR A 236 -24.42 6.63 18.74
CA THR A 236 -23.16 7.31 18.39
C THR A 236 -23.31 8.11 17.08
N TYR A 237 -23.98 7.55 16.06
CA TYR A 237 -24.30 8.29 14.84
C TYR A 237 -25.20 9.49 15.12
N LYS A 238 -26.24 9.30 15.92
CA LYS A 238 -27.16 10.38 16.30
C LYS A 238 -26.38 11.52 16.98
N GLU A 239 -25.57 11.19 17.97
CA GLU A 239 -24.77 12.19 18.70
C GLU A 239 -23.77 12.92 17.78
N LEU A 240 -23.09 12.21 16.90
CA LEU A 240 -22.17 12.79 15.93
C LEU A 240 -22.90 13.76 14.98
N TYR A 241 -23.97 13.31 14.35
CA TYR A 241 -24.67 14.12 13.34
C TYR A 241 -25.51 15.26 13.95
N GLN A 242 -25.99 15.09 15.19
CA GLN A 242 -26.63 16.19 15.96
C GLN A 242 -25.61 17.28 16.30
N SER A 243 -24.36 16.92 16.63
CA SER A 243 -23.32 17.92 16.93
C SER A 243 -22.94 18.81 15.72
N MET A 244 -23.41 18.48 14.54
CA MET A 244 -23.18 19.19 13.27
C MET A 244 -24.48 19.72 12.63
N ASP A 245 -25.63 19.58 13.31
CA ASP A 245 -26.98 19.91 12.79
C ASP A 245 -27.38 19.11 11.53
N LEU A 246 -26.71 17.98 11.25
CA LEU A 246 -26.94 17.12 10.08
C LEU A 246 -27.85 15.92 10.35
N TYR A 247 -28.32 15.70 11.58
CA TYR A 247 -29.03 14.47 11.93
C TYR A 247 -30.38 14.33 11.25
N GLU A 248 -31.21 15.37 11.25
CA GLU A 248 -32.56 15.29 10.70
C GLU A 248 -32.55 15.03 9.20
N GLU A 249 -31.59 15.58 8.46
CA GLU A 249 -31.43 15.34 7.04
C GLU A 249 -30.99 13.90 6.73
N ASN A 250 -30.16 13.31 7.59
CA ASN A 250 -29.55 11.99 7.37
C ASN A 250 -30.22 10.86 8.17
N LYS A 251 -31.25 11.14 8.95
CA LYS A 251 -31.90 10.23 9.88
C LYS A 251 -32.40 8.93 9.25
N LEU A 252 -33.03 9.01 8.08
CA LEU A 252 -33.54 7.84 7.37
C LEU A 252 -32.38 6.94 6.90
N GLN A 253 -31.29 7.53 6.41
CA GLN A 253 -30.13 6.82 5.92
C GLN A 253 -29.35 6.17 7.07
N ILE A 254 -29.18 6.87 8.20
CA ILE A 254 -28.57 6.33 9.43
C ILE A 254 -29.37 5.13 9.92
N ASN A 255 -30.71 5.24 10.02
CA ASN A 255 -31.56 4.14 10.47
C ASN A 255 -31.50 2.94 9.51
N ALA A 256 -31.54 3.18 8.18
CA ALA A 256 -31.41 2.13 7.18
C ALA A 256 -30.09 1.39 7.28
N PHE A 257 -29.00 2.12 7.48
CA PHE A 257 -27.65 1.57 7.67
C PHE A 257 -27.57 0.69 8.94
N VAL A 258 -27.99 1.22 10.09
CA VAL A 258 -27.99 0.46 11.37
C VAL A 258 -28.85 -0.79 11.30
N LEU A 259 -29.97 -0.76 10.55
CA LEU A 259 -30.79 -1.93 10.29
C LEU A 259 -30.11 -2.94 9.36
N ALA A 260 -29.39 -2.48 8.33
CA ALA A 260 -28.70 -3.35 7.38
C ALA A 260 -27.54 -4.10 8.06
N ILE A 261 -26.70 -3.43 8.83
CA ILE A 261 -25.60 -4.05 9.61
C ILE A 261 -26.10 -5.24 10.42
N ALA A 262 -27.29 -5.17 10.90
CA ALA A 262 -27.81 -6.17 11.81
C ALA A 262 -28.57 -7.33 11.16
N LYS A 263 -28.90 -7.23 9.88
CA LYS A 263 -29.53 -8.35 9.16
C LYS A 263 -28.52 -9.38 8.67
N ASP A 264 -27.31 -8.96 8.31
CA ASP A 264 -26.41 -9.79 7.53
C ASP A 264 -25.27 -10.42 8.36
N GLY A 265 -25.17 -10.15 9.68
CA GLY A 265 -24.12 -10.73 10.53
C GLY A 265 -22.68 -10.37 10.09
N GLY A 266 -22.55 -9.45 9.17
CA GLY A 266 -21.31 -8.93 8.62
C GLY A 266 -21.61 -7.72 7.75
N VAL A 267 -20.64 -6.83 7.62
CA VAL A 267 -20.69 -5.73 6.65
C VAL A 267 -20.86 -6.37 5.27
N ALA A 268 -22.08 -6.34 4.73
CA ALA A 268 -22.29 -6.67 3.35
C ALA A 268 -21.35 -5.76 2.55
N ALA A 269 -20.43 -6.36 1.82
CA ALA A 269 -19.65 -5.60 0.85
C ALA A 269 -20.65 -4.82 0.00
N PRO A 270 -20.44 -3.50 -0.21
CA PRO A 270 -21.37 -2.70 -0.99
C PRO A 270 -21.64 -3.41 -2.29
N MET A 271 -22.92 -3.58 -2.63
CA MET A 271 -23.31 -4.09 -3.94
C MET A 271 -22.93 -3.06 -4.98
N SER A 272 -21.67 -3.01 -5.37
CA SER A 272 -21.29 -2.38 -6.62
C SER A 272 -21.98 -3.16 -7.72
N ARG A 273 -22.91 -2.52 -8.43
CA ARG A 273 -23.52 -3.04 -9.65
C ARG A 273 -22.46 -3.18 -10.73
N ARG A 274 -21.67 -4.26 -10.62
CA ARG A 274 -21.00 -4.96 -11.74
C ARG A 274 -20.37 -6.23 -11.17
N ARG A 275 -21.23 -7.28 -11.04
CA ARG A 275 -20.73 -8.65 -10.97
C ARG A 275 -20.11 -9.00 -12.33
N GLN A 276 -18.80 -8.99 -12.44
CA GLN A 276 -18.16 -10.01 -13.25
C GLN A 276 -18.07 -11.26 -12.36
N LYS A 277 -18.79 -12.29 -12.78
CA LYS A 277 -18.65 -13.65 -12.26
C LYS A 277 -17.21 -14.08 -12.55
N LEU A 278 -16.36 -14.06 -11.53
CA LEU A 278 -15.13 -14.84 -11.49
C LEU A 278 -15.41 -16.07 -10.62
N ASP A 279 -15.19 -17.21 -11.21
CA ASP A 279 -15.43 -18.55 -10.69
C ASP A 279 -14.72 -18.73 -9.34
N SER A 280 -15.47 -19.12 -8.30
CA SER A 280 -15.00 -19.26 -6.92
C SER A 280 -14.38 -20.63 -6.67
N ARG A 281 -13.59 -21.13 -7.60
CA ARG A 281 -12.80 -22.35 -7.43
C ARG A 281 -11.33 -21.96 -7.48
N ASP A 282 -10.57 -22.34 -6.48
CA ASP A 282 -9.11 -22.28 -6.36
C ASP A 282 -8.52 -21.12 -5.54
N TYR A 283 -8.74 -21.13 -4.22
CA TYR A 283 -7.75 -20.58 -3.29
C TYR A 283 -7.82 -21.35 -1.95
N ILE A 284 -7.20 -22.49 -1.96
CA ILE A 284 -6.64 -23.17 -0.79
C ILE A 284 -5.25 -22.56 -0.61
N GLU A 285 -4.75 -22.43 0.62
CA GLU A 285 -3.31 -22.31 0.90
C GLU A 285 -2.65 -23.63 0.46
N ASP A 286 -2.50 -23.79 -0.84
CA ASP A 286 -1.88 -24.96 -1.41
C ASP A 286 -0.38 -24.75 -1.40
N GLU A 287 0.33 -25.77 -0.97
CA GLU A 287 1.72 -26.03 -1.29
C GLU A 287 1.97 -25.55 -2.72
N LEU A 288 2.98 -24.70 -2.90
CA LEU A 288 3.36 -24.22 -4.23
C LEU A 288 3.45 -25.42 -5.15
N PRO A 289 2.79 -25.44 -6.31
CA PRO A 289 2.87 -26.58 -7.20
C PRO A 289 4.30 -26.93 -7.51
N ALA A 290 4.58 -28.20 -7.73
CA ALA A 290 5.91 -28.72 -7.92
C ALA A 290 6.74 -27.87 -8.90
N GLY A 291 7.86 -27.36 -8.43
CA GLY A 291 8.80 -26.55 -9.18
C GLY A 291 8.47 -25.04 -9.25
N TYR A 292 7.47 -24.55 -8.54
CA TYR A 292 7.25 -23.12 -8.33
C TYR A 292 7.86 -22.65 -7.01
N GLU A 293 8.38 -21.44 -7.03
CA GLU A 293 8.92 -20.75 -5.87
C GLU A 293 8.30 -19.36 -5.77
N ARG A 294 7.98 -18.93 -4.54
CA ARG A 294 7.57 -17.56 -4.29
C ARG A 294 8.80 -16.68 -4.24
N MET A 295 8.83 -15.70 -5.13
CA MET A 295 9.99 -14.84 -5.33
C MET A 295 9.62 -13.37 -5.12
N HIS A 296 10.48 -12.66 -4.37
CA HIS A 296 10.43 -11.22 -4.23
C HIS A 296 11.40 -10.57 -5.20
N ASN A 297 11.02 -9.41 -5.74
CA ASN A 297 11.94 -8.59 -6.52
C ASN A 297 12.88 -7.83 -5.57
N PRO A 298 14.17 -8.16 -5.51
CA PRO A 298 15.11 -7.50 -4.62
C PRO A 298 15.66 -6.18 -5.20
N LEU A 299 15.28 -5.82 -6.44
CA LEU A 299 15.85 -4.69 -7.15
C LEU A 299 15.06 -3.42 -6.88
N GLU A 300 15.74 -2.41 -6.35
CA GLU A 300 15.17 -1.08 -6.19
C GLU A 300 15.02 -0.37 -7.54
N PRO A 301 14.01 0.49 -7.71
CA PRO A 301 13.87 1.30 -8.91
C PRO A 301 15.01 2.31 -9.05
N VAL A 302 15.37 2.61 -10.28
CA VAL A 302 16.31 3.70 -10.61
C VAL A 302 15.50 4.87 -11.14
N TYR A 303 15.52 6.01 -10.49
CA TYR A 303 14.87 7.26 -10.94
C TYR A 303 15.38 8.46 -10.14
N ASP A 304 15.11 9.65 -10.65
CA ASP A 304 15.24 10.95 -9.95
C ASP A 304 14.07 11.88 -10.39
N GLU A 305 14.07 13.11 -9.90
CA GLU A 305 13.07 14.13 -10.24
C GLU A 305 13.09 14.56 -11.71
N ASN A 306 14.22 14.32 -12.40
CA ASN A 306 14.38 14.64 -13.82
C ASN A 306 13.93 13.52 -14.76
N SER A 307 13.53 12.38 -14.21
CA SER A 307 13.06 11.25 -15.01
C SER A 307 11.76 11.59 -15.77
N ARG A 308 11.74 11.29 -17.08
CA ARG A 308 10.61 11.59 -17.98
C ARG A 308 10.05 10.32 -18.64
N ILE A 309 10.87 9.30 -18.78
CA ILE A 309 10.51 8.00 -19.37
C ILE A 309 10.62 6.94 -18.28
N LEU A 310 9.58 6.14 -18.09
CA LEU A 310 9.62 4.98 -17.20
C LEU A 310 9.64 3.69 -18.02
N ILE A 311 10.71 2.93 -17.94
CA ILE A 311 10.82 1.61 -18.58
C ILE A 311 10.55 0.52 -17.54
N LEU A 312 9.62 -0.38 -17.85
CA LEU A 312 9.19 -1.46 -16.97
C LEU A 312 9.54 -2.83 -17.58
N GLY A 313 10.31 -3.65 -16.84
CA GLY A 313 10.40 -5.08 -17.05
C GLY A 313 9.20 -5.83 -16.47
N SER A 314 9.14 -7.14 -16.66
CA SER A 314 8.14 -8.01 -16.04
C SER A 314 8.52 -8.35 -14.60
N PHE A 315 9.64 -9.08 -14.44
CA PHE A 315 10.26 -9.51 -13.20
C PHE A 315 11.75 -9.79 -13.46
N PRO A 316 12.66 -9.51 -12.53
CA PRO A 316 14.09 -9.66 -12.77
C PRO A 316 14.47 -11.14 -12.96
N SER A 317 15.30 -11.41 -13.97
CA SER A 317 15.87 -12.75 -14.19
C SER A 317 16.74 -13.18 -13.00
N ALA A 318 17.00 -14.49 -12.87
CA ALA A 318 17.89 -15.03 -11.82
C ALA A 318 19.23 -14.29 -11.80
N ARG A 319 19.86 -14.11 -12.97
CA ARG A 319 21.14 -13.36 -13.09
C ARG A 319 21.04 -11.90 -12.69
N SER A 320 19.90 -11.24 -12.97
CA SER A 320 19.69 -9.86 -12.52
C SER A 320 19.59 -9.77 -11.00
N ARG A 321 18.93 -10.74 -10.36
CA ARG A 321 18.84 -10.83 -8.90
C ARG A 321 20.20 -11.14 -8.26
N GLU A 322 20.96 -12.07 -8.83
CA GLU A 322 22.33 -12.40 -8.37
C GLU A 322 23.29 -11.22 -8.50
N ASN A 323 23.20 -10.46 -9.60
CA ASN A 323 24.06 -9.31 -9.88
C ASN A 323 23.58 -8.02 -9.16
N GLY A 324 22.43 -8.05 -8.51
CA GLY A 324 21.86 -6.91 -7.78
C GLY A 324 21.46 -5.72 -8.67
N PHE A 325 21.26 -5.93 -10.00
CA PHE A 325 20.86 -4.83 -10.89
C PHE A 325 20.08 -5.31 -12.12
N HIS A 326 19.20 -4.42 -12.63
CA HIS A 326 18.31 -4.67 -13.75
C HIS A 326 19.06 -5.09 -15.01
N TYR A 327 18.48 -6.02 -15.76
CA TYR A 327 19.04 -6.55 -17.02
C TYR A 327 20.50 -7.00 -16.89
N GLY A 328 20.83 -7.68 -15.75
CA GLY A 328 22.18 -8.14 -15.44
C GLY A 328 22.68 -9.33 -16.25
N ASP A 329 21.82 -10.00 -17.05
CA ASP A 329 22.26 -11.06 -17.97
C ASP A 329 23.03 -10.44 -19.16
N PRO A 330 24.32 -10.81 -19.38
CA PRO A 330 25.12 -10.29 -20.50
C PRO A 330 24.54 -10.57 -21.89
N LYS A 331 23.68 -11.60 -22.00
CA LYS A 331 22.98 -11.93 -23.24
C LYS A 331 21.77 -11.02 -23.50
N ASN A 332 21.25 -10.30 -22.47
CA ASN A 332 20.18 -9.35 -22.65
C ASN A 332 20.66 -8.13 -23.43
N ARG A 333 19.87 -7.70 -24.39
CA ARG A 333 20.23 -6.60 -25.30
C ARG A 333 19.88 -5.21 -24.79
N PHE A 334 19.29 -5.09 -23.61
CA PHE A 334 18.79 -3.82 -23.06
C PHE A 334 19.85 -2.72 -23.03
N TRP A 335 21.02 -3.00 -22.44
CA TRP A 335 22.09 -2.01 -22.33
C TRP A 335 22.72 -1.67 -23.68
N LYS A 336 22.82 -2.65 -24.58
CA LYS A 336 23.28 -2.44 -25.97
C LYS A 336 22.26 -1.61 -26.77
N LEU A 337 20.97 -1.81 -26.52
CA LEU A 337 19.90 -1.04 -27.13
C LEU A 337 19.96 0.42 -26.70
N LEU A 338 20.02 0.70 -25.38
CA LEU A 338 20.11 2.08 -24.89
C LEU A 338 21.40 2.78 -25.38
N ALA A 339 22.53 2.10 -25.34
CA ALA A 339 23.78 2.63 -25.87
C ALA A 339 23.65 3.06 -27.34
N ARG A 340 22.99 2.23 -28.16
CA ARG A 340 22.74 2.51 -29.58
C ARG A 340 21.75 3.68 -29.78
N LEU A 341 20.64 3.72 -28.99
CA LEU A 341 19.64 4.78 -29.07
C LEU A 341 20.25 6.16 -28.76
N PHE A 342 21.21 6.22 -27.84
CA PHE A 342 21.83 7.47 -27.41
C PHE A 342 23.19 7.75 -28.05
N GLY A 343 23.69 6.85 -28.92
CA GLY A 343 25.01 7.00 -29.52
C GLY A 343 26.16 6.96 -28.49
N GLU A 344 25.97 6.23 -27.39
CA GLU A 344 26.91 6.12 -26.28
C GLU A 344 27.55 4.71 -26.21
N PRO A 345 28.72 4.56 -25.54
CA PRO A 345 29.30 3.26 -25.29
C PRO A 345 28.40 2.43 -24.34
N VAL A 346 28.42 1.10 -24.50
CA VAL A 346 27.69 0.19 -23.59
C VAL A 346 28.27 0.33 -22.17
N PRO A 347 27.43 0.63 -21.15
CA PRO A 347 27.92 0.85 -19.79
C PRO A 347 28.52 -0.43 -19.20
N ALA A 348 29.75 -0.32 -18.67
CA ALA A 348 30.54 -1.47 -18.25
C ALA A 348 30.08 -2.05 -16.90
N ASP A 349 29.61 -1.22 -15.98
CA ASP A 349 29.26 -1.59 -14.61
C ASP A 349 27.92 -0.99 -14.15
N THR A 350 27.49 -1.32 -12.93
CA THR A 350 26.24 -0.85 -12.34
C THR A 350 26.21 0.66 -12.15
N ALA A 351 27.33 1.29 -11.78
CA ALA A 351 27.42 2.74 -11.60
C ALA A 351 27.24 3.47 -12.94
N ALA A 352 27.92 3.00 -13.99
CA ALA A 352 27.78 3.53 -15.35
C ALA A 352 26.36 3.34 -15.90
N ARG A 353 25.72 2.19 -15.62
CA ARG A 353 24.33 1.92 -16.00
C ARG A 353 23.37 2.89 -15.35
N LYS A 354 23.50 3.09 -14.04
CA LYS A 354 22.67 4.05 -13.27
C LYS A 354 22.88 5.47 -13.78
N ALA A 355 24.14 5.88 -13.98
CA ALA A 355 24.49 7.19 -14.51
C ALA A 355 23.92 7.45 -15.92
N LEU A 356 23.93 6.45 -16.80
CA LEU A 356 23.32 6.53 -18.13
C LEU A 356 21.81 6.80 -18.02
N LEU A 357 21.09 6.02 -17.21
CA LEU A 357 19.64 6.17 -17.05
C LEU A 357 19.28 7.58 -16.56
N LEU A 358 19.86 8.01 -15.44
CA LEU A 358 19.54 9.31 -14.82
C LEU A 358 19.90 10.48 -15.73
N ARG A 359 21.09 10.44 -16.38
CA ARG A 359 21.51 11.47 -17.34
C ARG A 359 20.55 11.59 -18.54
N ARG A 360 19.89 10.49 -18.92
CA ARG A 360 18.93 10.44 -20.03
C ARG A 360 17.47 10.56 -19.59
N GLY A 361 17.23 10.92 -18.33
CA GLY A 361 15.90 11.10 -17.79
C GLY A 361 15.06 9.82 -17.82
N ILE A 362 15.70 8.65 -17.65
CA ILE A 362 15.04 7.34 -17.68
C ILE A 362 14.91 6.78 -16.27
N ALA A 363 13.68 6.54 -15.86
CA ALA A 363 13.37 5.69 -14.73
C ALA A 363 13.28 4.22 -15.19
N LEU A 364 13.75 3.29 -14.34
CA LEU A 364 13.77 1.87 -14.63
C LEU A 364 13.29 1.05 -13.45
N TRP A 365 12.35 0.12 -13.69
CA TRP A 365 11.90 -0.84 -12.70
C TRP A 365 11.24 -2.06 -13.37
N ASP A 366 10.52 -2.87 -12.54
CA ASP A 366 9.74 -4.02 -12.98
C ASP A 366 8.28 -3.87 -12.54
N VAL A 367 7.37 -4.47 -13.28
CA VAL A 367 5.92 -4.45 -12.95
C VAL A 367 5.61 -5.25 -11.69
N VAL A 368 6.39 -6.30 -11.42
CA VAL A 368 6.11 -7.29 -10.38
C VAL A 368 7.05 -7.13 -9.20
N ALA A 369 6.47 -6.92 -8.00
CA ALA A 369 7.20 -6.94 -6.73
C ALA A 369 7.33 -8.35 -6.15
N VAL A 370 6.25 -9.17 -6.21
CA VAL A 370 6.26 -10.57 -5.75
C VAL A 370 5.48 -11.43 -6.73
N CYS A 371 5.95 -12.63 -6.97
CA CYS A 371 5.20 -13.62 -7.77
C CYS A 371 5.61 -15.04 -7.41
N ASP A 372 4.76 -16.00 -7.83
CA ASP A 372 5.15 -17.40 -7.91
C ASP A 372 5.66 -17.66 -9.33
N ILE A 373 6.88 -18.19 -9.44
CA ILE A 373 7.56 -18.41 -10.72
C ILE A 373 8.25 -19.77 -10.72
N LYS A 374 8.30 -20.41 -11.89
CA LYS A 374 9.04 -21.66 -12.10
C LYS A 374 10.39 -21.34 -12.75
N GLY A 375 11.45 -21.39 -11.95
CA GLY A 375 12.80 -21.02 -12.38
C GLY A 375 12.89 -19.58 -12.85
N SER A 376 13.21 -19.35 -14.14
CA SER A 376 13.27 -18.02 -14.76
C SER A 376 12.24 -17.81 -15.87
N SER A 377 11.20 -18.65 -15.93
CA SER A 377 10.21 -18.61 -17.02
C SER A 377 9.17 -17.51 -16.77
N GLU A 378 9.27 -16.39 -17.49
CA GLU A 378 8.28 -15.30 -17.44
C GLU A 378 6.85 -15.76 -17.75
N GLN A 379 6.67 -16.83 -18.53
CA GLN A 379 5.36 -17.38 -18.84
C GLN A 379 4.73 -18.11 -17.66
N SER A 380 5.55 -18.53 -16.69
CA SER A 380 5.07 -19.19 -15.47
C SER A 380 4.68 -18.21 -14.36
N ILE A 381 4.89 -16.91 -14.54
CA ILE A 381 4.55 -15.88 -13.56
C ILE A 381 3.06 -15.92 -13.23
N ARG A 382 2.75 -16.12 -11.95
CA ARG A 382 1.39 -16.12 -11.40
C ARG A 382 1.40 -15.59 -9.98
N ASN A 383 0.22 -15.38 -9.39
CA ASN A 383 0.06 -14.85 -8.04
C ASN A 383 0.87 -13.56 -7.83
N VAL A 384 0.67 -12.62 -8.79
CA VAL A 384 1.47 -11.40 -8.92
C VAL A 384 1.05 -10.36 -7.89
N VAL A 385 2.03 -9.86 -7.14
CA VAL A 385 1.95 -8.58 -6.41
C VAL A 385 2.63 -7.54 -7.29
N PRO A 386 1.92 -6.51 -7.77
CA PRO A 386 2.54 -5.46 -8.55
C PRO A 386 3.48 -4.59 -7.71
N ALA A 387 4.48 -4.02 -8.34
CA ALA A 387 5.34 -3.00 -7.75
C ALA A 387 4.58 -1.66 -7.62
N ASP A 388 4.90 -0.86 -6.61
CA ASP A 388 4.30 0.48 -6.45
C ASP A 388 4.88 1.48 -7.47
N ILE A 389 4.37 1.40 -8.69
CA ILE A 389 4.76 2.30 -9.79
C ILE A 389 4.47 3.76 -9.45
N ASN A 390 3.45 4.04 -8.63
CA ASN A 390 3.10 5.39 -8.22
C ASN A 390 4.21 6.07 -7.42
N ARG A 391 5.09 5.32 -6.76
CA ARG A 391 6.31 5.86 -6.11
C ARG A 391 7.14 6.68 -7.09
N ILE A 392 7.33 6.18 -8.32
CA ILE A 392 8.08 6.88 -9.37
C ILE A 392 7.24 8.02 -9.95
N LEU A 393 5.96 7.78 -10.25
CA LEU A 393 5.06 8.78 -10.85
C LEU A 393 4.84 10.02 -9.95
N ARG A 394 4.98 9.87 -8.64
CA ARG A 394 4.91 10.99 -7.68
C ARG A 394 6.21 11.77 -7.60
N ALA A 395 7.34 11.10 -7.76
CA ALA A 395 8.67 11.70 -7.60
C ALA A 395 9.18 12.38 -8.87
N ALA A 396 8.65 12.01 -10.03
CA ALA A 396 9.10 12.50 -11.34
C ALA A 396 7.91 12.75 -12.29
N GLU A 397 8.04 13.73 -13.16
CA GLU A 397 7.04 14.02 -14.20
C GLU A 397 7.17 13.06 -15.38
N ILE A 398 6.87 11.79 -15.15
CA ILE A 398 6.94 10.78 -16.20
C ILE A 398 5.97 11.12 -17.32
N GLN A 399 6.45 11.27 -18.53
CA GLN A 399 5.67 11.56 -19.73
C GLN A 399 5.20 10.27 -20.40
N THR A 400 6.08 9.25 -20.45
CA THR A 400 5.80 7.99 -21.12
C THR A 400 6.18 6.80 -20.25
N VAL A 401 5.30 5.79 -20.20
CA VAL A 401 5.56 4.49 -19.60
C VAL A 401 5.78 3.46 -20.71
N ILE A 402 6.91 2.78 -20.69
CA ILE A 402 7.29 1.75 -21.69
C ILE A 402 7.30 0.37 -21.01
N ALA A 403 6.58 -0.58 -21.57
CA ALA A 403 6.66 -1.98 -21.17
C ALA A 403 7.62 -2.74 -22.09
N ASN A 404 8.72 -3.25 -21.55
CA ASN A 404 9.75 -4.00 -22.29
C ASN A 404 9.32 -5.46 -22.52
N GLY A 405 8.53 -5.65 -23.55
CA GLY A 405 8.03 -6.95 -23.99
C GLY A 405 6.55 -7.19 -23.65
N ASP A 406 6.02 -8.26 -24.25
CA ASP A 406 4.60 -8.61 -24.15
C ASP A 406 4.18 -9.00 -22.71
N THR A 407 5.05 -9.71 -21.99
CA THR A 407 4.77 -10.11 -20.61
C THR A 407 4.68 -8.90 -19.69
N ALA A 408 5.64 -7.96 -19.76
CA ALA A 408 5.62 -6.71 -18.99
C ALA A 408 4.37 -5.89 -19.31
N TYR A 409 4.05 -5.74 -20.60
CA TYR A 409 2.87 -5.00 -21.05
C TYR A 409 1.58 -5.61 -20.51
N ARG A 410 1.38 -6.93 -20.68
CA ARG A 410 0.19 -7.63 -20.21
C ARG A 410 0.02 -7.56 -18.69
N LEU A 411 1.12 -7.70 -17.94
CA LEU A 411 1.11 -7.57 -16.48
C LEU A 411 0.80 -6.13 -16.06
N TYR A 412 1.40 -5.12 -16.71
CA TYR A 412 1.10 -3.73 -16.46
C TYR A 412 -0.37 -3.40 -16.72
N GLN A 413 -0.91 -3.80 -17.87
CA GLN A 413 -2.32 -3.60 -18.21
C GLN A 413 -3.26 -4.24 -17.19
N LYS A 414 -2.91 -5.42 -16.71
CA LYS A 414 -3.74 -6.18 -15.77
C LYS A 414 -3.69 -5.64 -14.35
N TYR A 415 -2.52 -5.22 -13.89
CA TYR A 415 -2.28 -4.96 -12.47
C TYR A 415 -1.93 -3.50 -12.14
N CYS A 416 -1.43 -2.71 -13.10
CA CYS A 416 -0.92 -1.38 -12.83
C CYS A 416 -1.69 -0.25 -13.52
N ARG A 417 -2.23 -0.48 -14.71
CA ARG A 417 -2.89 0.55 -15.52
C ARG A 417 -3.99 1.29 -14.76
N GLU A 418 -4.85 0.55 -14.08
CA GLU A 418 -6.01 1.12 -13.38
C GLU A 418 -5.59 2.07 -12.27
N TYR A 419 -4.61 1.67 -11.43
CA TYR A 419 -4.19 2.49 -10.30
C TYR A 419 -3.20 3.60 -10.67
N THR A 420 -2.42 3.45 -11.76
CA THR A 420 -1.52 4.49 -12.24
C THR A 420 -2.25 5.55 -13.07
N GLY A 421 -3.42 5.21 -13.63
CA GLY A 421 -4.18 6.06 -14.57
C GLY A 421 -3.42 6.35 -15.87
N ARG A 422 -2.37 5.56 -16.19
CA ARG A 422 -1.50 5.77 -17.35
C ARG A 422 -1.51 4.59 -18.29
N GLU A 423 -1.50 4.88 -19.60
CA GLU A 423 -1.26 3.87 -20.62
C GLU A 423 0.24 3.58 -20.72
N ALA A 424 0.57 2.32 -21.01
CA ALA A 424 1.94 1.94 -21.33
C ALA A 424 2.10 1.68 -22.82
N VAL A 425 3.21 2.11 -23.39
CA VAL A 425 3.61 1.78 -24.74
C VAL A 425 4.29 0.42 -24.75
N LYS A 426 3.81 -0.50 -25.57
CA LYS A 426 4.43 -1.82 -25.72
C LYS A 426 5.60 -1.78 -26.68
N CYS A 427 6.82 -2.03 -26.18
CA CYS A 427 8.01 -2.21 -27.00
C CYS A 427 8.40 -3.70 -27.09
N PRO A 428 9.04 -4.13 -28.20
CA PRO A 428 9.56 -5.49 -28.30
C PRO A 428 10.58 -5.80 -27.21
N SER A 429 10.50 -7.02 -26.64
CA SER A 429 11.37 -7.45 -25.53
C SER A 429 12.84 -7.49 -25.93
N THR A 430 13.70 -6.97 -25.06
CA THR A 430 15.17 -7.05 -25.19
C THR A 430 15.74 -8.41 -24.75
N SER A 431 14.91 -9.32 -24.24
CA SER A 431 15.29 -10.66 -23.80
C SER A 431 15.95 -11.45 -24.93
N PRO A 432 16.97 -12.27 -24.61
CA PRO A 432 17.59 -13.20 -25.60
C PRO A 432 16.58 -14.16 -26.23
N SER A 433 15.51 -14.51 -25.51
CA SER A 433 14.43 -15.38 -26.02
C SER A 433 13.63 -14.77 -27.18
N ASN A 434 13.69 -13.46 -27.38
CA ASN A 434 13.07 -12.76 -28.49
C ASN A 434 14.01 -12.76 -29.72
N ALA A 435 14.28 -13.93 -30.30
CA ALA A 435 15.24 -14.09 -31.38
C ALA A 435 14.79 -13.49 -32.74
N ILE A 436 13.51 -13.10 -32.87
CA ILE A 436 12.94 -12.53 -34.11
C ILE A 436 13.52 -11.15 -34.42
N PHE A 437 13.93 -10.39 -33.39
CA PHE A 437 14.46 -9.05 -33.54
C PHE A 437 16.00 -9.03 -33.45
N THR A 438 16.67 -8.50 -34.48
CA THR A 438 18.07 -8.06 -34.36
C THR A 438 18.15 -6.80 -33.47
N LEU A 439 19.36 -6.40 -33.06
CA LEU A 439 19.56 -5.18 -32.29
C LEU A 439 19.08 -3.93 -33.06
N GLU A 440 19.34 -3.90 -34.37
CA GLU A 440 18.90 -2.82 -35.26
C GLU A 440 17.37 -2.71 -35.27
N ARG A 441 16.70 -3.81 -35.57
CA ARG A 441 15.22 -3.83 -35.58
C ARG A 441 14.61 -3.52 -34.24
N LEU A 442 15.25 -3.88 -33.13
CA LEU A 442 14.82 -3.46 -31.79
C LEU A 442 14.90 -1.94 -31.67
N ALA A 443 16.05 -1.34 -32.05
CA ALA A 443 16.23 0.11 -31.97
C ALA A 443 15.19 0.86 -32.81
N ASP A 444 14.98 0.45 -34.06
CA ASP A 444 13.97 1.06 -34.94
C ASP A 444 12.57 1.02 -34.30
N ARG A 445 12.15 -0.13 -33.77
CA ARG A 445 10.83 -0.30 -33.14
C ARG A 445 10.68 0.47 -31.84
N TRP A 446 11.75 0.65 -31.06
CA TRP A 446 11.70 1.44 -29.84
C TRP A 446 11.62 2.92 -30.15
N VAL A 447 12.30 3.40 -31.21
CA VAL A 447 12.18 4.79 -31.68
C VAL A 447 10.79 5.07 -32.23
N GLU A 448 10.21 4.15 -33.04
CA GLU A 448 8.86 4.31 -33.59
C GLU A 448 7.77 4.32 -32.49
N ALA A 449 7.97 3.58 -31.41
CA ALA A 449 6.98 3.42 -30.35
C ALA A 449 6.94 4.59 -29.35
N VAL A 450 7.96 5.41 -29.30
CA VAL A 450 8.11 6.55 -28.38
C VAL A 450 8.49 7.76 -29.20
N GLU A 451 7.82 8.87 -28.98
CA GLU A 451 8.09 10.13 -29.68
C GLU A 451 9.59 10.44 -29.66
N PRO A 452 10.22 10.67 -30.82
CA PRO A 452 11.68 10.87 -30.94
C PRO A 452 12.22 11.97 -30.04
N GLU A 453 11.41 12.99 -29.78
CA GLU A 453 11.74 14.14 -28.94
C GLU A 453 11.99 13.75 -27.48
N LEU A 454 11.32 12.71 -26.99
CA LEU A 454 11.52 12.20 -25.62
C LEU A 454 12.88 11.51 -25.44
N TRP A 455 13.46 10.93 -26.51
CA TRP A 455 14.78 10.37 -26.49
C TRP A 455 15.88 11.43 -26.54
N ILE A 456 15.57 12.66 -27.02
CA ILE A 456 16.51 13.78 -27.23
C ILE A 456 16.51 14.73 -26.01
N ALA A 457 15.39 14.96 -25.37
CA ALA A 457 15.21 15.94 -24.28
C ALA A 457 16.13 15.73 -23.07
N GLY A 458 16.64 14.52 -22.84
CA GLY A 458 17.63 14.23 -21.79
C GLY A 458 19.04 14.75 -22.10
N ALA A 459 19.31 15.24 -23.31
CA ALA A 459 20.65 15.71 -23.72
C ALA A 459 20.93 17.19 -23.42
N GLU A 460 19.91 18.02 -23.29
CA GLU A 460 20.07 19.48 -23.17
C GLU A 460 20.29 19.97 -21.73
N ASN A 461 19.91 19.20 -20.71
CA ASN A 461 20.09 19.60 -19.31
C ASN A 461 21.53 19.42 -18.76
N SER A 462 22.43 18.77 -19.52
CA SER A 462 23.83 18.59 -19.11
C SER A 462 24.77 19.77 -19.53
N SER A 463 24.29 20.72 -20.35
CA SER A 463 25.09 21.84 -20.87
C SER A 463 24.93 23.17 -20.13
N GLN A 464 24.03 23.27 -19.15
CA GLN A 464 23.82 24.51 -18.38
C GLN A 464 24.46 24.55 -17.00
N GLY A 465 25.22 23.52 -16.62
CA GLY A 465 25.91 23.41 -15.32
C GLY A 465 27.36 23.92 -15.25
N SER A 466 27.89 24.50 -16.31
CA SER A 466 29.28 25.04 -16.29
C SER A 466 29.28 26.39 -16.97
N ILE A 467 29.33 27.47 -16.22
CA ILE A 467 29.98 28.79 -16.40
C ILE A 467 29.22 29.81 -15.53
N ARG A 468 29.62 29.94 -14.29
CA ARG A 468 29.71 31.22 -13.58
C ARG A 468 31.03 31.25 -12.81
N GLN A 469 32.11 31.56 -13.51
CA GLN A 469 33.23 32.23 -12.91
C GLN A 469 32.89 33.71 -12.89
N SER A 470 32.89 34.30 -11.70
CA SER A 470 32.85 35.74 -11.50
C SER A 470 34.26 36.26 -11.68
N PRO A 471 34.48 37.36 -12.37
CA PRO A 471 35.69 38.14 -12.22
C PRO A 471 35.47 39.29 -11.23
N GLU A 472 36.50 39.53 -10.43
CA GLU A 472 36.82 40.67 -9.58
C GLU A 472 35.94 40.93 -8.34
#